data_32e3409a0b6a2125e46e0b3280acfe7b
#
_entry.id   32e3409a0b6a2125e46e0b3280acfe7b
#
_cell.length_a   1.000
_cell.length_b   1.000
_cell.length_c   1.000
_cell.angle_alpha   90.00
_cell.angle_beta   90.00
_cell.angle_gamma   90.00
#
_symmetry.space_group_name_H-M   'P 1'
#
loop_
_entity.id
_entity.type
_entity.pdbx_description
1 polymer ?
#
loop_
_entity_poly.entity_id
_entity_poly.type
_entity_poly.pdbx_seq_one_letter_code
_entity_poly.pdbx_strand_id
1 'polypeptide(L)'
;MDAAHLVARHGGALDRRRLQELGATDHDLRRALKGGTLNRPRRGWYSTLPERDPRFRAMRVGGRLTGISAVAALGGWVLGRPPLHVAVPTNAARLRNQWRRELRRADARDDGVVVHWVAPAHDRGTSTAIVDLAEALELVCRTEAAEQAIAVLDWARRTGRLDHIELAALRERLGPRRWLVDASVDNCDSLPESLARTRLRAAGLQVGTQVGFTDGLEKIDLVLEGAVAIEVDGDEHHRERFEEDRARDLTITRVGLHAVRPSARQVYTRWPAVQAAVVRALRERGILVDLHNSGVAQVGKPATRRESAPPGLQRRAAPELWRHAHAG
;
A
#
# COMPACT_ATOMS: atom_id res chain seq x y z
N MET A 1 -2.99 -22.57 33.12
CA MET A 1 -3.25 -21.37 32.31
C MET A 1 -3.80 -21.76 30.94
N ASP A 2 -4.69 -20.98 30.35
CA ASP A 2 -5.12 -21.23 28.97
C ASP A 2 -4.12 -20.59 27.98
N ALA A 3 -3.20 -21.42 27.48
CA ALA A 3 -2.16 -20.98 26.57
C ALA A 3 -2.71 -20.54 25.19
N ALA A 4 -3.85 -21.10 24.75
CA ALA A 4 -4.47 -20.69 23.47
C ALA A 4 -5.09 -19.30 23.58
N HIS A 5 -5.78 -19.01 24.68
CA HIS A 5 -6.30 -17.68 24.96
C HIS A 5 -5.18 -16.63 25.04
N LEU A 6 -4.06 -16.97 25.69
CA LEU A 6 -2.90 -16.10 25.77
C LEU A 6 -2.32 -15.79 24.39
N VAL A 7 -2.14 -16.81 23.54
CA VAL A 7 -1.66 -16.63 22.15
C VAL A 7 -2.63 -15.77 21.33
N ALA A 8 -3.94 -16.03 21.42
CA ALA A 8 -4.96 -15.28 20.69
C ALA A 8 -4.94 -13.78 21.05
N ARG A 9 -4.83 -13.45 22.33
CA ARG A 9 -4.75 -12.05 22.82
C ARG A 9 -3.50 -11.30 22.31
N HIS A 10 -2.44 -12.02 21.94
CA HIS A 10 -1.19 -11.46 21.44
C HIS A 10 -1.05 -11.62 19.91
N GLY A 11 -2.14 -11.52 19.16
CA GLY A 11 -2.11 -11.53 17.71
C GLY A 11 -2.06 -12.91 17.05
N GLY A 12 -2.33 -13.97 17.82
CA GLY A 12 -2.51 -15.33 17.30
C GLY A 12 -1.22 -16.13 17.09
N ALA A 13 -0.06 -15.57 17.42
CA ALA A 13 1.22 -16.29 17.31
C ALA A 13 2.24 -15.74 18.30
N LEU A 14 2.89 -16.64 19.06
CA LEU A 14 3.95 -16.30 20.01
C LEU A 14 5.05 -17.37 19.98
N ASP A 15 6.28 -16.95 20.25
CA ASP A 15 7.36 -17.86 20.51
C ASP A 15 7.31 -18.42 21.95
N ARG A 16 8.04 -19.53 22.17
CA ARG A 16 8.06 -20.23 23.46
C ARG A 16 8.57 -19.34 24.59
N ARG A 17 9.61 -18.55 24.33
CA ARG A 17 10.23 -17.70 25.35
C ARG A 17 9.20 -16.68 25.86
N ARG A 18 8.51 -16.01 24.95
CA ARG A 18 7.49 -15.02 25.30
C ARG A 18 6.31 -15.64 26.04
N LEU A 19 5.89 -16.83 25.65
CA LEU A 19 4.85 -17.58 26.38
C LEU A 19 5.26 -17.91 27.81
N GLN A 20 6.52 -18.29 28.03
CA GLN A 20 7.05 -18.56 29.38
C GLN A 20 7.16 -17.27 30.20
N GLU A 21 7.61 -16.15 29.62
CA GLU A 21 7.63 -14.82 30.27
C GLU A 21 6.21 -14.38 30.70
N LEU A 22 5.19 -14.74 29.92
CA LEU A 22 3.78 -14.50 30.23
C LEU A 22 3.18 -15.55 31.19
N GLY A 23 3.99 -16.48 31.72
CA GLY A 23 3.61 -17.45 32.73
C GLY A 23 3.06 -18.78 32.21
N ALA A 24 3.08 -19.03 30.88
CA ALA A 24 2.67 -20.34 30.36
C ALA A 24 3.74 -21.40 30.63
N THR A 25 3.32 -22.53 31.17
CA THR A 25 4.20 -23.67 31.41
C THR A 25 4.28 -24.61 30.21
N ASP A 26 5.33 -25.45 30.16
CA ASP A 26 5.42 -26.49 29.13
C ASP A 26 4.27 -27.51 29.21
N HIS A 27 3.67 -27.66 30.38
CA HIS A 27 2.49 -28.50 30.57
C HIS A 27 1.27 -27.88 29.88
N ASP A 28 1.05 -26.56 30.03
CA ASP A 28 -0.03 -25.81 29.38
C ASP A 28 0.10 -25.90 27.86
N LEU A 29 1.31 -25.70 27.33
CA LEU A 29 1.59 -25.77 25.90
C LEU A 29 1.33 -27.17 25.32
N ARG A 30 1.78 -28.21 26.02
CA ARG A 30 1.53 -29.61 25.60
C ARG A 30 0.05 -29.96 25.62
N ARG A 31 -0.67 -29.54 26.67
CA ARG A 31 -2.12 -29.74 26.78
C ARG A 31 -2.87 -29.05 25.64
N ALA A 32 -2.55 -27.81 25.35
CA ALA A 32 -3.18 -27.04 24.27
C ALA A 32 -2.91 -27.61 22.86
N LEU A 33 -1.66 -28.11 22.63
CA LEU A 33 -1.33 -28.82 21.38
C LEU A 33 -2.09 -30.13 21.25
N LYS A 34 -2.16 -30.94 22.34
CA LYS A 34 -2.90 -32.21 22.35
C LYS A 34 -4.40 -32.01 22.15
N GLY A 35 -4.96 -30.92 22.72
CA GLY A 35 -6.36 -30.53 22.58
C GLY A 35 -6.69 -29.84 21.25
N GLY A 36 -5.70 -29.61 20.38
CA GLY A 36 -5.92 -28.94 19.07
C GLY A 36 -6.26 -27.46 19.15
N THR A 37 -6.18 -26.84 20.34
CA THR A 37 -6.43 -25.39 20.51
C THR A 37 -5.23 -24.53 20.13
N LEU A 38 -4.04 -25.13 20.06
CA LEU A 38 -2.83 -24.54 19.50
C LEU A 38 -2.26 -25.40 18.38
N ASN A 39 -1.68 -24.75 17.41
CA ASN A 39 -0.87 -25.35 16.35
C ASN A 39 0.61 -24.98 16.55
N ARG A 40 1.50 -25.82 16.01
CA ARG A 40 2.94 -25.58 16.05
C ARG A 40 3.50 -25.45 14.65
N PRO A 41 3.54 -24.20 14.07
CA PRO A 41 4.05 -23.97 12.72
C PRO A 41 5.50 -24.44 12.56
N ARG A 42 6.33 -24.20 13.58
CA ARG A 42 7.74 -24.57 13.67
C ARG A 42 8.14 -24.80 15.14
N ARG A 43 9.27 -25.50 15.36
CA ARG A 43 9.84 -25.65 16.71
C ARG A 43 10.07 -24.27 17.33
N GLY A 44 9.54 -24.07 18.53
CA GLY A 44 9.63 -22.81 19.27
C GLY A 44 8.49 -21.82 19.01
N TRP A 45 7.61 -22.04 18.03
CA TRP A 45 6.45 -21.19 17.73
C TRP A 45 5.12 -21.90 18.01
N TYR A 46 4.17 -21.16 18.55
CA TYR A 46 2.81 -21.62 18.88
C TYR A 46 1.80 -20.63 18.29
N SER A 47 0.71 -21.14 17.75
CA SER A 47 -0.26 -20.30 17.03
C SER A 47 -1.69 -20.81 17.16
N THR A 48 -2.64 -19.87 17.24
CA THR A 48 -4.08 -20.11 17.07
C THR A 48 -4.54 -19.83 15.63
N LEU A 49 -3.64 -19.29 14.79
CA LEU A 49 -3.94 -18.94 13.40
C LEU A 49 -4.17 -20.20 12.57
N PRO A 50 -5.07 -20.14 11.57
CA PRO A 50 -5.23 -21.23 10.62
C PRO A 50 -3.97 -21.42 9.76
N GLU A 51 -3.74 -22.64 9.28
CA GLU A 51 -2.54 -22.96 8.48
C GLU A 51 -2.41 -22.17 7.18
N ARG A 52 -3.54 -21.66 6.66
CA ARG A 52 -3.58 -20.81 5.45
C ARG A 52 -3.19 -19.35 5.72
N ASP A 53 -3.18 -18.93 6.99
CA ASP A 53 -2.79 -17.57 7.35
C ASP A 53 -1.34 -17.29 6.91
N PRO A 54 -1.06 -16.19 6.24
CA PRO A 54 0.29 -15.87 5.79
C PRO A 54 1.31 -15.77 6.94
N ARG A 55 0.89 -15.35 8.13
CA ARG A 55 1.74 -15.32 9.34
C ARG A 55 2.14 -16.72 9.77
N PHE A 56 1.18 -17.66 9.78
CA PHE A 56 1.45 -19.07 10.08
C PHE A 56 2.43 -19.67 9.07
N ARG A 57 2.24 -19.38 7.78
CA ARG A 57 3.10 -19.85 6.69
C ARG A 57 4.52 -19.29 6.81
N ALA A 58 4.66 -17.99 7.12
CA ALA A 58 5.97 -17.36 7.34
C ALA A 58 6.75 -18.02 8.50
N MET A 59 6.08 -18.27 9.62
CA MET A 59 6.68 -19.03 10.75
C MET A 59 7.08 -20.45 10.34
N ARG A 60 6.27 -21.14 9.53
CA ARG A 60 6.59 -22.47 9.02
C ARG A 60 7.85 -22.45 8.15
N VAL A 61 8.00 -21.45 7.28
CA VAL A 61 9.24 -21.24 6.52
C VAL A 61 10.44 -21.06 7.44
N GLY A 62 10.29 -20.30 8.49
CA GLY A 62 11.34 -20.09 9.50
C GLY A 62 11.62 -18.64 9.84
N GLY A 63 10.69 -17.75 9.52
CA GLY A 63 10.84 -16.32 9.75
C GLY A 63 9.52 -15.64 10.10
N ARG A 64 9.43 -14.35 9.81
CA ARG A 64 8.29 -13.46 10.04
C ARG A 64 7.85 -12.83 8.73
N LEU A 65 6.57 -12.44 8.62
CA LEU A 65 6.12 -11.65 7.48
C LEU A 65 6.88 -10.33 7.41
N THR A 66 7.27 -9.96 6.20
CA THR A 66 7.96 -8.69 5.91
C THR A 66 7.48 -8.07 4.61
N GLY A 67 7.92 -6.86 4.32
CA GLY A 67 7.62 -6.15 3.08
C GLY A 67 6.13 -6.14 2.77
N ILE A 68 5.81 -6.35 1.49
CA ILE A 68 4.43 -6.26 1.00
C ILE A 68 3.48 -7.28 1.69
N SER A 69 3.98 -8.45 2.10
CA SER A 69 3.17 -9.44 2.83
C SER A 69 2.81 -8.99 4.25
N ALA A 70 3.71 -8.28 4.93
CA ALA A 70 3.43 -7.68 6.23
C ALA A 70 2.38 -6.57 6.09
N VAL A 71 2.54 -5.70 5.09
CA VAL A 71 1.58 -4.64 4.76
C VAL A 71 0.19 -5.22 4.49
N ALA A 72 0.09 -6.26 3.66
CA ALA A 72 -1.18 -6.94 3.36
C ALA A 72 -1.84 -7.52 4.63
N ALA A 73 -1.05 -8.15 5.51
CA ALA A 73 -1.56 -8.72 6.77
C ALA A 73 -2.02 -7.65 7.77
N LEU A 74 -1.55 -6.42 7.63
CA LEU A 74 -1.94 -5.24 8.42
C LEU A 74 -3.12 -4.47 7.80
N GLY A 75 -3.68 -4.93 6.68
CA GLY A 75 -4.78 -4.30 5.97
C GLY A 75 -4.35 -3.18 5.02
N GLY A 76 -3.08 -3.16 4.62
CA GLY A 76 -2.53 -2.16 3.70
C GLY A 76 -2.96 -2.33 2.26
N TRP A 77 -2.77 -1.28 1.48
CA TRP A 77 -3.13 -1.25 0.07
C TRP A 77 -2.12 -2.01 -0.78
N VAL A 78 -2.53 -3.18 -1.22
CA VAL A 78 -1.67 -4.09 -2.00
C VAL A 78 -2.33 -4.44 -3.33
N LEU A 79 -1.63 -4.15 -4.42
CA LEU A 79 -2.07 -4.48 -5.76
C LEU A 79 -1.84 -5.96 -6.05
N GLY A 80 -2.91 -6.67 -6.42
CA GLY A 80 -2.85 -8.07 -6.80
C GLY A 80 -2.59 -9.04 -5.63
N ARG A 81 -1.88 -10.12 -5.90
CA ARG A 81 -1.55 -11.18 -4.93
C ARG A 81 -0.05 -11.45 -4.97
N PRO A 82 0.74 -10.72 -4.21
CA PRO A 82 2.19 -10.92 -4.18
C PRO A 82 2.55 -12.29 -3.58
N PRO A 83 3.76 -12.81 -3.88
CA PRO A 83 4.32 -13.96 -3.19
C PRO A 83 4.45 -13.70 -1.68
N LEU A 84 4.71 -14.74 -0.91
CA LEU A 84 4.90 -14.64 0.52
C LEU A 84 6.31 -14.10 0.83
N HIS A 85 6.43 -12.89 1.32
CA HIS A 85 7.69 -12.28 1.74
C HIS A 85 7.99 -12.62 3.20
N VAL A 86 9.13 -13.24 3.46
CA VAL A 86 9.54 -13.74 4.78
C VAL A 86 10.94 -13.23 5.14
N ALA A 87 11.03 -12.48 6.23
CA ALA A 87 12.30 -12.13 6.85
C ALA A 87 12.83 -13.30 7.68
N VAL A 88 14.07 -13.72 7.42
CA VAL A 88 14.76 -14.76 8.16
C VAL A 88 16.12 -14.25 8.64
N PRO A 89 16.59 -14.65 9.83
CA PRO A 89 17.93 -14.31 10.29
C PRO A 89 19.01 -14.84 9.34
N THR A 90 20.11 -14.10 9.17
CA THR A 90 21.23 -14.50 8.28
C THR A 90 21.85 -15.85 8.62
N ASN A 91 21.73 -16.28 9.89
CA ASN A 91 22.18 -17.59 10.37
C ASN A 91 21.07 -18.66 10.29
N ALA A 92 19.91 -18.37 9.72
CA ALA A 92 18.82 -19.33 9.63
C ALA A 92 19.21 -20.50 8.73
N ALA A 93 19.06 -21.70 9.27
CA ALA A 93 19.29 -22.95 8.56
C ALA A 93 17.99 -23.76 8.46
N ARG A 94 17.94 -24.66 7.49
CA ARG A 94 16.84 -25.63 7.35
C ARG A 94 15.48 -24.96 7.18
N LEU A 95 15.38 -23.96 6.29
CA LEU A 95 14.10 -23.36 5.90
C LEU A 95 13.16 -24.44 5.36
N ARG A 96 11.87 -24.31 5.70
CA ARG A 96 10.83 -25.27 5.32
C ARG A 96 9.93 -24.71 4.22
N ASN A 97 9.26 -25.62 3.52
CA ASN A 97 8.21 -25.23 2.60
C ASN A 97 7.03 -24.61 3.35
N GLN A 98 6.40 -23.59 2.78
CA GLN A 98 5.30 -22.85 3.42
C GLN A 98 4.03 -23.69 3.65
N TRP A 99 3.82 -24.76 2.85
CA TRP A 99 2.63 -25.60 2.91
C TRP A 99 2.89 -26.93 3.63
N ARG A 100 4.12 -27.47 3.49
CA ARG A 100 4.50 -28.79 4.00
C ARG A 100 5.73 -28.67 4.90
N ARG A 101 5.51 -28.84 6.19
CA ARG A 101 6.56 -28.73 7.20
C ARG A 101 7.69 -29.76 7.02
N GLU A 102 7.39 -30.91 6.46
CA GLU A 102 8.31 -32.04 6.25
C GLU A 102 9.34 -31.71 5.15
N LEU A 103 8.92 -30.92 4.13
CA LEU A 103 9.77 -30.59 3.02
C LEU A 103 10.71 -29.42 3.38
N ARG A 104 11.98 -29.53 2.95
CA ARG A 104 12.89 -28.39 2.95
C ARG A 104 12.51 -27.46 1.82
N ARG A 105 12.74 -26.16 2.00
CA ARG A 105 12.46 -25.17 0.95
C ARG A 105 13.33 -25.41 -0.30
N ALA A 106 14.58 -25.83 -0.10
CA ALA A 106 15.49 -26.16 -1.21
C ALA A 106 15.00 -27.29 -2.12
N ASP A 107 14.11 -28.15 -1.59
CA ASP A 107 13.59 -29.32 -2.33
C ASP A 107 12.32 -28.96 -3.14
N ALA A 108 11.81 -27.73 -2.99
CA ALA A 108 10.63 -27.23 -3.70
C ALA A 108 11.06 -26.23 -4.77
N ARG A 109 10.82 -26.56 -6.04
CA ARG A 109 10.91 -25.56 -7.13
C ARG A 109 9.77 -24.57 -6.95
N ASP A 110 10.10 -23.30 -6.87
CA ASP A 110 9.16 -22.17 -6.76
C ASP A 110 7.96 -22.43 -5.82
N ASP A 111 8.19 -22.22 -4.53
CA ASP A 111 7.12 -22.36 -3.52
C ASP A 111 6.34 -21.05 -3.30
N GLY A 112 6.54 -20.02 -4.13
CA GLY A 112 5.89 -18.72 -4.01
C GLY A 112 6.33 -17.94 -2.76
N VAL A 113 7.56 -18.16 -2.28
CA VAL A 113 8.17 -17.48 -1.13
C VAL A 113 9.38 -16.67 -1.56
N VAL A 114 9.40 -15.40 -1.19
CA VAL A 114 10.57 -14.52 -1.30
C VAL A 114 11.20 -14.40 0.09
N VAL A 115 12.45 -14.87 0.21
CA VAL A 115 13.19 -14.81 1.48
C VAL A 115 14.08 -13.57 1.51
N HIS A 116 13.96 -12.81 2.59
CA HIS A 116 14.81 -11.67 2.91
C HIS A 116 15.69 -12.01 4.10
N TRP A 117 17.00 -12.01 3.89
CA TRP A 117 17.95 -12.28 4.94
C TRP A 117 18.23 -11.01 5.73
N VAL A 118 17.93 -11.04 7.05
CA VAL A 118 18.08 -9.90 7.94
C VAL A 118 19.14 -10.17 9.00
N ALA A 119 19.90 -9.13 9.37
CA ALA A 119 20.87 -9.26 10.45
C ALA A 119 20.19 -9.63 11.77
N PRO A 120 20.82 -10.46 12.63
CA PRO A 120 20.24 -10.86 13.92
C PRO A 120 19.86 -9.70 14.84
N ALA A 121 20.53 -8.56 14.70
CA ALA A 121 20.25 -7.35 15.48
C ALA A 121 18.85 -6.73 15.18
N HIS A 122 18.31 -6.98 13.99
CA HIS A 122 16.95 -6.56 13.62
C HIS A 122 15.89 -7.56 14.12
N ASP A 123 16.31 -8.73 14.55
CA ASP A 123 15.45 -9.73 15.20
C ASP A 123 15.41 -9.50 16.72
N ARG A 124 15.22 -8.26 17.15
CA ARG A 124 15.18 -7.87 18.57
C ARG A 124 13.95 -8.45 19.26
N GLY A 125 13.88 -9.80 19.37
CA GLY A 125 13.00 -10.46 20.31
C GLY A 125 11.51 -10.07 20.23
N THR A 126 11.06 -9.49 19.13
CA THR A 126 9.63 -9.27 18.93
C THR A 126 9.00 -10.64 18.70
N SER A 127 8.23 -11.08 19.67
CA SER A 127 7.54 -12.37 19.68
C SER A 127 6.39 -12.42 18.65
N THR A 128 6.37 -11.52 17.68
CA THR A 128 5.31 -11.37 16.68
C THR A 128 5.67 -12.06 15.37
N ALA A 129 4.65 -12.56 14.68
CA ALA A 129 4.83 -13.20 13.37
C ALA A 129 5.01 -12.20 12.21
N ILE A 130 5.03 -10.92 12.50
CA ILE A 130 5.20 -9.81 11.52
C ILE A 130 6.35 -8.95 12.01
N VAL A 131 7.19 -8.46 11.10
CA VAL A 131 8.21 -7.45 11.41
C VAL A 131 7.56 -6.10 11.74
N ASP A 132 8.32 -5.17 12.31
CA ASP A 132 7.84 -3.82 12.54
C ASP A 132 7.42 -3.15 11.22
N LEU A 133 6.37 -2.31 11.29
CA LEU A 133 5.83 -1.66 10.09
C LEU A 133 6.88 -0.82 9.37
N ALA A 134 7.69 -0.07 10.09
CA ALA A 134 8.76 0.74 9.49
C ALA A 134 9.77 -0.09 8.70
N GLU A 135 10.13 -1.28 9.20
CA GLU A 135 10.98 -2.24 8.50
C GLU A 135 10.29 -2.80 7.24
N ALA A 136 9.00 -3.14 7.36
CA ALA A 136 8.22 -3.62 6.24
C ALA A 136 8.08 -2.56 5.14
N LEU A 137 7.81 -1.30 5.49
CA LEU A 137 7.69 -0.17 4.57
C LEU A 137 9.02 0.11 3.86
N GLU A 138 10.12 0.09 4.58
CA GLU A 138 11.45 0.27 3.98
C GLU A 138 11.72 -0.82 2.93
N LEU A 139 11.41 -2.07 3.24
CA LEU A 139 11.58 -3.17 2.30
C LEU A 139 10.67 -3.00 1.07
N VAL A 140 9.40 -2.65 1.25
CA VAL A 140 8.48 -2.33 0.14
C VAL A 140 9.08 -1.25 -0.75
N CYS A 141 9.55 -0.14 -0.17
CA CYS A 141 10.16 0.93 -0.93
C CYS A 141 11.43 0.50 -1.70
N ARG A 142 12.16 -0.51 -1.22
CA ARG A 142 13.36 -1.02 -1.87
C ARG A 142 13.09 -2.06 -2.96
N THR A 143 12.04 -2.86 -2.84
CA THR A 143 11.83 -4.07 -3.66
C THR A 143 10.65 -3.97 -4.61
N GLU A 144 9.60 -3.23 -4.25
CA GLU A 144 8.40 -3.15 -5.07
C GLU A 144 8.51 -2.09 -6.18
N ALA A 145 7.61 -2.21 -7.15
CA ALA A 145 7.40 -1.16 -8.16
C ALA A 145 7.00 0.16 -7.48
N ALA A 146 7.40 1.27 -8.08
CA ALA A 146 7.21 2.58 -7.49
C ALA A 146 5.75 2.91 -7.16
N GLU A 147 4.81 2.59 -8.05
CA GLU A 147 3.39 2.85 -7.82
C GLU A 147 2.85 2.05 -6.63
N GLN A 148 3.29 0.80 -6.44
CA GLN A 148 2.92 -0.02 -5.29
C GLN A 148 3.52 0.54 -4.00
N ALA A 149 4.79 0.96 -4.04
CA ALA A 149 5.47 1.54 -2.88
C ALA A 149 4.80 2.86 -2.44
N ILE A 150 4.45 3.73 -3.39
CA ILE A 150 3.74 4.99 -3.11
C ILE A 150 2.35 4.70 -2.52
N ALA A 151 1.60 3.76 -3.09
CA ALA A 151 0.27 3.41 -2.58
C ALA A 151 0.33 2.86 -1.14
N VAL A 152 1.35 2.08 -0.81
CA VAL A 152 1.57 1.59 0.55
C VAL A 152 1.93 2.73 1.51
N LEU A 153 2.75 3.69 1.07
CA LEU A 153 3.07 4.87 1.86
C LEU A 153 1.84 5.77 2.08
N ASP A 154 1.04 5.99 1.04
CA ASP A 154 -0.22 6.73 1.15
C ASP A 154 -1.15 6.08 2.18
N TRP A 155 -1.31 4.75 2.12
CA TRP A 155 -2.08 4.01 3.12
C TRP A 155 -1.55 4.21 4.55
N ALA A 156 -0.24 4.06 4.73
CA ALA A 156 0.36 4.16 6.06
C ALA A 156 0.20 5.58 6.66
N ARG A 157 0.34 6.61 5.83
CA ARG A 157 0.13 8.01 6.21
C ARG A 157 -1.35 8.29 6.47
N ARG A 158 -2.24 7.90 5.56
CA ARG A 158 -3.70 8.09 5.67
C ARG A 158 -4.28 7.47 6.93
N THR A 159 -3.76 6.32 7.34
CA THR A 159 -4.23 5.60 8.54
C THR A 159 -3.49 6.00 9.83
N GLY A 160 -2.61 6.98 9.79
CA GLY A 160 -1.82 7.43 10.93
C GLY A 160 -0.84 6.39 11.48
N ARG A 161 -0.48 5.39 10.66
CA ARG A 161 0.47 4.33 11.02
C ARG A 161 1.93 4.72 10.77
N LEU A 162 2.15 5.84 10.14
CA LEU A 162 3.45 6.42 9.85
C LEU A 162 3.34 7.93 10.13
N ASP A 163 3.92 8.36 11.23
CA ASP A 163 3.95 9.77 11.58
C ASP A 163 5.04 10.54 10.79
N HIS A 164 5.08 11.85 10.96
CA HIS A 164 6.03 12.71 10.24
C HIS A 164 7.49 12.44 10.62
N ILE A 165 7.78 12.00 11.86
CA ILE A 165 9.13 11.67 12.33
C ILE A 165 9.58 10.36 11.68
N GLU A 166 8.72 9.35 11.72
CA GLU A 166 8.97 8.04 11.10
C GLU A 166 9.12 8.16 9.59
N LEU A 167 8.29 9.01 8.96
CA LEU A 167 8.36 9.31 7.52
C LEU A 167 9.68 9.96 7.14
N ALA A 168 10.15 10.96 7.92
CA ALA A 168 11.44 11.61 7.72
C ALA A 168 12.59 10.60 7.88
N ALA A 169 12.55 9.79 8.93
CA ALA A 169 13.54 8.75 9.15
C ALA A 169 13.57 7.70 8.02
N LEU A 170 12.41 7.29 7.51
CA LEU A 170 12.31 6.39 6.35
C LEU A 170 12.91 7.05 5.11
N ARG A 171 12.59 8.31 4.84
CA ARG A 171 13.11 9.08 3.72
C ARG A 171 14.65 9.09 3.70
N GLU A 172 15.29 9.33 4.84
CA GLU A 172 16.75 9.32 4.96
C GLU A 172 17.32 7.91 4.68
N ARG A 173 16.74 6.86 5.26
CA ARG A 173 17.19 5.48 5.05
C ARG A 173 17.07 5.00 3.60
N LEU A 174 16.12 5.55 2.84
CA LEU A 174 15.91 5.17 1.43
C LEU A 174 16.95 5.74 0.48
N GLY A 175 17.71 6.75 0.86
CA GLY A 175 18.78 7.33 0.04
C GLY A 175 18.28 7.74 -1.37
N PRO A 176 18.79 7.13 -2.46
CA PRO A 176 18.36 7.48 -3.82
C PRO A 176 16.87 7.27 -4.10
N ARG A 177 16.19 6.42 -3.34
CA ARG A 177 14.74 6.18 -3.49
C ARG A 177 13.85 7.05 -2.59
N ARG A 178 14.41 8.03 -1.87
CA ARG A 178 13.67 8.98 -1.01
C ARG A 178 12.51 9.68 -1.73
N TRP A 179 12.61 9.85 -3.05
CA TRP A 179 11.56 10.43 -3.87
C TRP A 179 10.21 9.71 -3.79
N LEU A 180 10.19 8.41 -3.40
CA LEU A 180 8.93 7.68 -3.15
C LEU A 180 8.16 8.29 -1.98
N VAL A 181 8.88 8.70 -0.93
CA VAL A 181 8.29 9.41 0.21
C VAL A 181 7.80 10.79 -0.23
N ASP A 182 8.62 11.52 -1.01
CA ASP A 182 8.26 12.85 -1.50
C ASP A 182 7.04 12.83 -2.44
N ALA A 183 6.80 11.70 -3.12
CA ALA A 183 5.65 11.49 -4.00
C ALA A 183 4.39 11.01 -3.27
N SER A 184 4.51 10.54 -2.03
CA SER A 184 3.38 10.03 -1.24
C SER A 184 2.56 11.15 -0.61
N VAL A 185 1.28 10.88 -0.37
CA VAL A 185 0.32 11.80 0.28
C VAL A 185 -0.45 11.07 1.39
N ASP A 186 -1.16 11.82 2.22
CA ASP A 186 -1.97 11.28 3.33
C ASP A 186 -3.48 11.40 3.10
N ASN A 187 -3.88 11.93 1.96
CA ASN A 187 -5.25 12.28 1.65
C ASN A 187 -5.88 11.48 0.49
N CYS A 188 -5.25 10.40 -0.01
CA CYS A 188 -5.95 9.41 -0.81
C CYS A 188 -6.79 8.51 0.09
N ASP A 189 -8.00 8.19 -0.30
CA ASP A 189 -8.91 7.37 0.51
C ASP A 189 -8.89 5.89 0.12
N SER A 190 -8.32 5.56 -1.05
CA SER A 190 -8.28 4.19 -1.58
C SER A 190 -7.05 3.87 -2.41
N LEU A 191 -6.79 2.56 -2.58
CA LEU A 191 -5.73 2.07 -3.49
C LEU A 191 -5.91 2.57 -4.93
N PRO A 192 -7.10 2.45 -5.57
CA PRO A 192 -7.24 2.89 -6.96
C PRO A 192 -7.07 4.40 -7.13
N GLU A 193 -7.46 5.24 -6.16
CA GLU A 193 -7.17 6.68 -6.18
C GLU A 193 -5.66 6.94 -6.15
N SER A 194 -4.93 6.29 -5.21
CA SER A 194 -3.48 6.42 -5.11
C SER A 194 -2.76 6.01 -6.39
N LEU A 195 -3.19 4.90 -7.02
CA LEU A 195 -2.65 4.45 -8.31
C LEU A 195 -2.95 5.43 -9.43
N ALA A 196 -4.20 5.90 -9.56
CA ALA A 196 -4.60 6.86 -10.58
C ALA A 196 -3.79 8.16 -10.43
N ARG A 197 -3.71 8.72 -9.21
CA ARG A 197 -2.89 9.89 -8.90
C ARG A 197 -1.44 9.70 -9.29
N THR A 198 -0.84 8.59 -8.89
CA THR A 198 0.58 8.31 -9.15
C THR A 198 0.87 8.21 -10.64
N ARG A 199 0.02 7.51 -11.39
CA ARG A 199 0.16 7.34 -12.84
C ARG A 199 -0.04 8.65 -13.61
N LEU A 200 -1.00 9.47 -13.20
CA LEU A 200 -1.26 10.77 -13.83
C LEU A 200 -0.13 11.77 -13.55
N ARG A 201 0.40 11.78 -12.32
CA ARG A 201 1.60 12.58 -12.01
C ARG A 201 2.84 12.10 -12.78
N ALA A 202 3.02 10.80 -12.94
CA ALA A 202 4.09 10.24 -13.75
C ALA A 202 3.97 10.62 -15.24
N ALA A 203 2.74 10.83 -15.72
CA ALA A 203 2.45 11.36 -17.06
C ALA A 203 2.67 12.88 -17.19
N GLY A 204 3.12 13.56 -16.11
CA GLY A 204 3.44 14.99 -16.12
C GLY A 204 2.26 15.91 -15.79
N LEU A 205 1.10 15.37 -15.42
CA LEU A 205 -0.08 16.15 -15.06
C LEU A 205 0.01 16.72 -13.65
N GLN A 206 -0.55 17.92 -13.45
CA GLN A 206 -0.82 18.45 -12.11
C GLN A 206 -2.08 17.78 -11.56
N VAL A 207 -1.96 17.16 -10.39
CA VAL A 207 -3.04 16.41 -9.76
C VAL A 207 -3.25 16.93 -8.34
N GLY A 208 -4.39 17.55 -8.08
CA GLY A 208 -4.91 17.82 -6.74
C GLY A 208 -5.66 16.59 -6.22
N THR A 209 -5.56 16.31 -4.91
CA THR A 209 -6.24 15.19 -4.26
C THR A 209 -7.23 15.70 -3.23
N GLN A 210 -8.40 15.07 -3.13
CA GLN A 210 -9.44 15.39 -2.15
C GLN A 210 -9.78 16.89 -2.13
N VAL A 211 -10.03 17.43 -3.33
CA VAL A 211 -10.25 18.87 -3.53
C VAL A 211 -11.67 19.24 -3.09
N GLY A 212 -11.77 20.06 -2.04
CA GLY A 212 -13.05 20.62 -1.58
C GLY A 212 -13.45 21.87 -2.32
N PHE A 213 -14.76 22.16 -2.36
CA PHE A 213 -15.33 23.38 -2.95
C PHE A 213 -16.09 24.17 -1.88
N THR A 214 -16.16 25.52 -2.05
CA THR A 214 -16.76 26.44 -1.09
C THR A 214 -18.27 26.24 -0.85
N ASP A 215 -18.94 25.52 -1.74
CA ASP A 215 -20.40 25.31 -1.74
C ASP A 215 -20.89 24.15 -0.85
N GLY A 216 -20.06 23.66 0.07
CA GLY A 216 -20.42 22.54 0.95
C GLY A 216 -20.43 21.19 0.25
N LEU A 217 -19.84 21.11 -0.94
CA LEU A 217 -19.67 19.87 -1.67
C LEU A 217 -18.69 18.94 -0.98
N GLU A 218 -19.01 17.66 -1.07
CA GLU A 218 -18.03 16.61 -0.81
C GLU A 218 -16.78 16.81 -1.66
N LYS A 219 -15.64 16.37 -1.15
CA LYS A 219 -14.37 16.48 -1.85
C LYS A 219 -14.38 15.62 -3.12
N ILE A 220 -13.76 16.13 -4.18
CA ILE A 220 -13.48 15.36 -5.40
C ILE A 220 -12.17 14.60 -5.21
N ASP A 221 -12.15 13.32 -5.56
CA ASP A 221 -10.98 12.46 -5.35
C ASP A 221 -9.73 13.04 -6.00
N LEU A 222 -9.79 13.35 -7.30
CA LEU A 222 -8.68 13.95 -8.03
C LEU A 222 -9.17 15.08 -8.96
N VAL A 223 -8.44 16.18 -9.00
CA VAL A 223 -8.65 17.27 -9.96
C VAL A 223 -7.39 17.48 -10.78
N LEU A 224 -7.50 17.37 -12.11
CA LEU A 224 -6.39 17.46 -13.04
C LEU A 224 -6.39 18.82 -13.73
N GLU A 225 -5.23 19.49 -13.74
CA GLU A 225 -4.99 20.78 -14.40
C GLU A 225 -6.07 21.84 -14.09
N GLY A 226 -6.81 21.68 -12.97
CA GLY A 226 -7.95 22.54 -12.62
C GLY A 226 -9.15 22.44 -13.57
N ALA A 227 -9.25 21.42 -14.42
CA ALA A 227 -10.24 21.32 -15.49
C ALA A 227 -11.00 19.99 -15.55
N VAL A 228 -10.39 18.89 -15.11
CA VAL A 228 -11.00 17.55 -15.14
C VAL A 228 -11.05 16.99 -13.73
N ALA A 229 -12.25 16.58 -13.31
CA ALA A 229 -12.50 15.84 -12.07
C ALA A 229 -12.43 14.34 -12.35
N ILE A 230 -11.72 13.59 -11.50
CA ILE A 230 -11.78 12.14 -11.51
C ILE A 230 -12.37 11.67 -10.17
N GLU A 231 -13.40 10.85 -10.29
CA GLU A 231 -14.02 10.12 -9.19
C GLU A 231 -13.80 8.63 -9.43
N VAL A 232 -13.17 7.94 -8.50
CA VAL A 232 -12.88 6.52 -8.65
C VAL A 232 -13.94 5.70 -7.94
N ASP A 233 -14.84 5.11 -8.72
CA ASP A 233 -15.95 4.31 -8.20
C ASP A 233 -15.42 2.98 -7.63
N GLY A 234 -15.79 2.67 -6.37
CA GLY A 234 -15.52 1.38 -5.74
C GLY A 234 -16.28 0.22 -6.42
N ASP A 235 -15.86 -1.02 -6.18
CA ASP A 235 -16.50 -2.22 -6.75
C ASP A 235 -17.90 -2.50 -6.15
N GLU A 236 -18.27 -1.85 -5.05
CA GLU A 236 -19.55 -2.05 -4.35
C GLU A 236 -20.57 -0.94 -4.68
N HIS A 237 -20.96 -0.83 -5.96
CA HIS A 237 -22.06 0.06 -6.33
C HIS A 237 -23.39 -0.64 -6.11
N HIS A 238 -24.00 -0.37 -4.97
CA HIS A 238 -25.42 -0.68 -4.74
C HIS A 238 -26.30 0.30 -5.55
N ARG A 239 -27.33 -0.23 -6.18
CA ARG A 239 -28.35 0.52 -6.99
C ARG A 239 -28.97 1.70 -6.23
N GLU A 240 -28.81 1.77 -4.92
CA GLU A 240 -29.39 2.79 -4.04
C GLU A 240 -28.67 4.16 -4.10
N ARG A 241 -27.45 4.24 -4.64
CA ARG A 241 -26.69 5.51 -4.76
C ARG A 241 -26.82 6.25 -6.09
N PHE A 242 -27.68 5.76 -6.97
CA PHE A 242 -27.79 6.32 -8.33
C PHE A 242 -28.19 7.81 -8.37
N GLU A 243 -29.06 8.26 -7.45
CA GLU A 243 -29.45 9.68 -7.37
C GLU A 243 -28.34 10.54 -6.76
N GLU A 244 -27.60 10.01 -5.78
CA GLU A 244 -26.46 10.68 -5.18
C GLU A 244 -25.32 10.89 -6.20
N ASP A 245 -25.04 9.86 -7.02
CA ASP A 245 -24.06 9.93 -8.08
C ASP A 245 -24.43 10.97 -9.15
N ARG A 246 -25.71 11.05 -9.54
CA ARG A 246 -26.18 12.06 -10.49
C ARG A 246 -26.10 13.48 -9.92
N ALA A 247 -26.47 13.65 -8.65
CA ALA A 247 -26.35 14.95 -7.97
C ALA A 247 -24.88 15.40 -7.92
N ARG A 248 -23.96 14.45 -7.72
CA ARG A 248 -22.52 14.71 -7.70
C ARG A 248 -22.00 15.13 -9.08
N ASP A 249 -22.41 14.43 -10.17
CA ASP A 249 -22.04 14.79 -11.55
C ASP A 249 -22.55 16.19 -11.94
N LEU A 250 -23.78 16.52 -11.56
CA LEU A 250 -24.34 17.87 -11.77
C LEU A 250 -23.51 18.94 -11.06
N THR A 251 -23.07 18.62 -9.87
CA THR A 251 -22.28 19.53 -9.06
C THR A 251 -20.88 19.75 -9.62
N ILE A 252 -20.19 18.69 -10.05
CA ILE A 252 -18.91 18.77 -10.75
C ILE A 252 -19.03 19.63 -12.01
N THR A 253 -20.12 19.43 -12.77
CA THR A 253 -20.40 20.22 -13.97
C THR A 253 -20.67 21.69 -13.65
N ARG A 254 -21.43 21.98 -12.56
CA ARG A 254 -21.72 23.34 -12.13
C ARG A 254 -20.48 24.14 -11.76
N VAL A 255 -19.49 23.50 -11.16
CA VAL A 255 -18.20 24.15 -10.84
C VAL A 255 -17.26 24.23 -12.05
N GLY A 256 -17.72 23.85 -13.22
CA GLY A 256 -16.99 24.01 -14.49
C GLY A 256 -15.98 22.92 -14.80
N LEU A 257 -15.96 21.82 -14.05
CA LEU A 257 -15.10 20.67 -14.31
C LEU A 257 -15.76 19.66 -15.27
N HIS A 258 -14.95 18.86 -15.95
CA HIS A 258 -15.39 17.72 -16.73
C HIS A 258 -15.22 16.44 -15.91
N ALA A 259 -16.29 15.71 -15.65
CA ALA A 259 -16.24 14.49 -14.85
C ALA A 259 -15.74 13.29 -15.67
N VAL A 260 -14.79 12.53 -15.11
CA VAL A 260 -14.37 11.21 -15.61
C VAL A 260 -14.45 10.23 -14.44
N ARG A 261 -15.27 9.18 -14.57
CA ARG A 261 -15.55 8.22 -13.48
C ARG A 261 -15.10 6.81 -13.84
N PRO A 262 -13.83 6.47 -13.66
CA PRO A 262 -13.37 5.10 -13.82
C PRO A 262 -13.73 4.26 -12.59
N SER A 263 -14.16 3.02 -12.81
CA SER A 263 -14.25 2.05 -11.71
C SER A 263 -12.85 1.63 -11.23
N ALA A 264 -12.74 1.17 -9.98
CA ALA A 264 -11.51 0.59 -9.44
C ALA A 264 -10.94 -0.50 -10.37
N ARG A 265 -11.81 -1.37 -10.90
CA ARG A 265 -11.43 -2.39 -11.88
C ARG A 265 -10.79 -1.79 -13.14
N GLN A 266 -11.34 -0.69 -13.67
CA GLN A 266 -10.75 -0.02 -14.85
C GLN A 266 -9.38 0.58 -14.52
N VAL A 267 -9.20 1.15 -13.34
CA VAL A 267 -7.89 1.62 -12.88
C VAL A 267 -6.89 0.47 -12.82
N TYR A 268 -7.28 -0.70 -12.31
CA TYR A 268 -6.37 -1.86 -12.20
C TYR A 268 -6.06 -2.53 -13.54
N THR A 269 -7.05 -2.68 -14.42
CA THR A 269 -6.96 -3.60 -15.57
C THR A 269 -7.04 -2.93 -16.93
N ARG A 270 -7.48 -1.67 -17.01
CA ARG A 270 -7.71 -0.94 -18.27
C ARG A 270 -7.15 0.48 -18.22
N TRP A 271 -6.05 0.67 -17.52
CA TRP A 271 -5.44 2.00 -17.35
C TRP A 271 -5.24 2.78 -18.66
N PRO A 272 -4.78 2.20 -19.79
CA PRO A 272 -4.64 2.95 -21.04
C PRO A 272 -5.95 3.58 -21.54
N ALA A 273 -7.09 2.92 -21.31
CA ALA A 273 -8.40 3.45 -21.69
C ALA A 273 -8.81 4.62 -20.78
N VAL A 274 -8.56 4.53 -19.48
CA VAL A 274 -8.78 5.62 -18.51
C VAL A 274 -7.92 6.83 -18.88
N GLN A 275 -6.64 6.60 -19.14
CA GLN A 275 -5.71 7.66 -19.53
C GLN A 275 -6.13 8.34 -20.84
N ALA A 276 -6.56 7.59 -21.84
CA ALA A 276 -7.06 8.14 -23.10
C ALA A 276 -8.31 9.02 -22.92
N ALA A 277 -9.24 8.61 -22.05
CA ALA A 277 -10.42 9.40 -21.71
C ALA A 277 -10.04 10.72 -21.02
N VAL A 278 -9.12 10.68 -20.08
CA VAL A 278 -8.60 11.87 -19.39
C VAL A 278 -7.93 12.83 -20.37
N VAL A 279 -7.07 12.34 -21.26
CA VAL A 279 -6.39 13.16 -22.27
C VAL A 279 -7.39 13.84 -23.19
N ARG A 280 -8.42 13.10 -23.62
CA ARG A 280 -9.48 13.66 -24.44
C ARG A 280 -10.24 14.76 -23.71
N ALA A 281 -10.64 14.53 -22.47
CA ALA A 281 -11.33 15.52 -21.65
C ALA A 281 -10.50 16.82 -21.47
N LEU A 282 -9.18 16.69 -21.23
CA LEU A 282 -8.27 17.83 -21.12
C LEU A 282 -8.16 18.59 -22.44
N ARG A 283 -8.06 17.90 -23.59
CA ARG A 283 -8.02 18.52 -24.93
C ARG A 283 -9.30 19.27 -25.24
N GLU A 284 -10.46 18.75 -24.92
CA GLU A 284 -11.76 19.42 -25.09
C GLU A 284 -11.86 20.70 -24.24
N ARG A 285 -11.05 20.84 -23.20
CA ARG A 285 -10.87 22.03 -22.37
C ARG A 285 -9.74 22.96 -22.85
N GLY A 286 -9.14 22.66 -24.00
CA GLY A 286 -8.05 23.46 -24.58
C GLY A 286 -6.70 23.24 -23.91
N ILE A 287 -6.56 22.16 -23.08
CA ILE A 287 -5.31 21.82 -22.43
C ILE A 287 -4.61 20.75 -23.26
N LEU A 288 -3.51 21.17 -23.90
CA LEU A 288 -2.68 20.25 -24.67
C LEU A 288 -1.76 19.47 -23.70
N VAL A 289 -1.90 18.17 -23.70
CA VAL A 289 -1.06 17.25 -22.92
C VAL A 289 -0.23 16.45 -23.89
N ASP A 290 1.08 16.58 -23.77
CA ASP A 290 2.03 15.70 -24.44
C ASP A 290 2.44 14.61 -23.43
N LEU A 291 1.76 13.47 -23.52
CA LEU A 291 2.09 12.32 -22.72
C LEU A 291 3.35 11.66 -23.30
N HIS A 292 4.51 12.11 -22.88
CA HIS A 292 5.75 11.39 -23.19
C HIS A 292 5.65 9.98 -22.58
N ASN A 293 5.39 9.03 -23.48
CA ASN A 293 5.54 7.58 -23.39
C ASN A 293 5.67 7.03 -21.93
N SER A 294 4.62 7.18 -21.14
CA SER A 294 4.54 6.62 -19.79
C SER A 294 4.20 5.14 -19.86
N GLY A 295 5.09 4.36 -20.49
CA GLY A 295 5.14 2.93 -20.20
C GLY A 295 5.42 2.79 -18.70
N VAL A 296 4.60 2.04 -18.01
CA VAL A 296 4.61 1.75 -16.55
C VAL A 296 5.97 1.28 -15.99
N ALA A 297 7.00 1.18 -16.84
CA ALA A 297 8.34 0.68 -16.50
C ALA A 297 9.35 1.73 -16.02
N GLN A 298 9.06 3.02 -16.06
CA GLN A 298 10.01 4.05 -15.65
C GLN A 298 9.35 5.18 -14.86
N VAL A 299 8.91 4.93 -13.62
CA VAL A 299 8.79 5.97 -12.63
C VAL A 299 10.18 6.22 -12.03
N GLY A 300 11.04 6.79 -12.86
CA GLY A 300 12.32 7.33 -12.42
C GLY A 300 12.16 8.83 -12.20
N LYS A 301 12.75 9.35 -11.14
CA LYS A 301 12.91 10.76 -10.71
C LYS A 301 11.88 11.77 -11.22
N PRO A 302 11.28 12.59 -10.35
CA PRO A 302 10.49 13.74 -10.81
C PRO A 302 11.33 14.59 -11.76
N ALA A 303 10.76 14.93 -12.92
CA ALA A 303 11.39 15.81 -13.88
C ALA A 303 11.72 17.13 -13.18
N THR A 304 13.00 17.39 -12.96
CA THR A 304 13.46 18.73 -12.57
C THR A 304 13.14 19.65 -13.73
N ARG A 305 12.18 20.52 -13.53
CA ARG A 305 11.76 21.55 -14.50
C ARG A 305 12.99 22.37 -14.88
N ARG A 306 13.50 22.24 -16.12
CA ARG A 306 14.28 23.30 -16.74
C ARG A 306 13.33 24.44 -17.06
N GLU A 307 13.54 25.55 -16.39
CA GLU A 307 12.94 26.84 -16.75
C GLU A 307 13.38 27.23 -18.16
N SER A 308 12.49 27.07 -19.12
CA SER A 308 12.50 27.84 -20.37
C SER A 308 11.08 27.79 -20.93
N ALA A 309 10.27 28.75 -20.51
CA ALA A 309 9.01 29.02 -21.18
C ALA A 309 9.28 29.68 -22.54
N PRO A 310 8.65 29.21 -23.63
CA PRO A 310 8.63 30.00 -24.86
C PRO A 310 7.79 31.26 -24.65
N PRO A 311 8.19 32.41 -25.22
CA PRO A 311 7.41 33.62 -25.09
C PRO A 311 6.14 33.53 -25.95
N GLY A 312 4.97 33.77 -25.35
CA GLY A 312 3.79 34.09 -26.13
C GLY A 312 2.47 33.37 -25.85
N LEU A 313 2.33 32.57 -24.78
CA LEU A 313 0.99 32.09 -24.40
C LEU A 313 0.49 32.84 -23.16
N GLN A 314 -0.44 33.75 -23.36
CA GLN A 314 -1.23 34.34 -22.30
C GLN A 314 -2.00 33.18 -21.59
N ARG A 315 -1.58 32.84 -20.39
CA ARG A 315 -2.34 31.97 -19.49
C ARG A 315 -3.70 32.65 -19.25
N ARG A 316 -4.77 32.01 -19.69
CA ARG A 316 -6.07 32.27 -19.07
C ARG A 316 -5.89 31.91 -17.61
N ALA A 317 -6.19 32.85 -16.71
CA ALA A 317 -6.10 32.66 -15.27
C ALA A 317 -6.84 31.37 -14.88
N ALA A 318 -6.13 30.48 -14.21
CA ALA A 318 -6.80 29.38 -13.53
C ALA A 318 -7.85 29.97 -12.59
N PRO A 319 -9.03 29.36 -12.44
CA PRO A 319 -10.01 29.80 -11.46
C PRO A 319 -9.34 29.97 -10.11
N GLU A 320 -9.70 31.00 -9.34
CA GLU A 320 -9.11 31.33 -8.02
C GLU A 320 -9.13 30.17 -7.00
N LEU A 321 -9.92 29.16 -7.26
CA LEU A 321 -10.07 27.92 -6.48
C LEU A 321 -8.75 27.14 -6.23
N TRP A 322 -7.69 27.38 -6.99
CA TRP A 322 -6.41 26.67 -6.87
C TRP A 322 -5.44 27.24 -5.84
N ARG A 323 -5.69 28.44 -5.34
CA ARG A 323 -4.73 29.13 -4.46
C ARG A 323 -4.71 28.62 -3.02
N HIS A 324 -5.74 27.90 -2.59
CA HIS A 324 -5.90 27.47 -1.20
C HIS A 324 -5.49 25.99 -0.94
N ALA A 325 -5.17 25.21 -1.96
CA ALA A 325 -4.83 23.79 -1.80
C ALA A 325 -3.33 23.53 -1.47
N HIS A 326 -2.49 24.59 -1.43
CA HIS A 326 -1.05 24.46 -1.20
C HIS A 326 -0.51 25.28 -0.02
N ALA A 327 -1.38 25.84 0.84
CA ALA A 327 -0.99 26.52 2.05
C ALA A 327 -1.56 25.76 3.26
N GLY A 328 -0.88 24.67 3.65
CA GLY A 328 -1.17 23.90 4.84
C GLY A 328 -0.16 22.77 4.97
#